data_0d84d1ebbea8eddd4627e60523ceb52d
#
_entry.id   0d84d1ebbea8eddd4627e60523ceb52d
#
_cell.length_a   1.000
_cell.length_b   1.000
_cell.length_c   1.000
_cell.angle_alpha   90.00
_cell.angle_beta   90.00
_cell.angle_gamma   90.00
#
_symmetry.space_group_name_H-M   'P 1'
#
loop_
_entity.id
_entity.type
_entity.pdbx_description
1 polymer ?
#
loop_
_entity_poly.entity_id
_entity_poly.type
_entity_poly.pdbx_seq_one_letter_code
_entity_poly.pdbx_strand_id
1 'polypeptide(L)'
;MDQKQCVFVPRVVVVPVGGTVEFLNSDRLLHNVRGGGKENPPFNRAQPHARTISIVFKSPEILRVDCDLHSWMRGWIVVAEHPFYAVTNDEGEFVFENVPPGKYKLQAWQETLGRINQEVTVAGEGTQTINVRMEKK
;
A
#
# COMPACT_ATOMS: atom_id res chain seq x y z
N MET A 1 6.67 -3.99 6.13
CA MET A 1 7.10 -2.56 6.07
C MET A 1 8.17 -2.33 7.11
N ASP A 2 9.32 -1.84 6.70
CA ASP A 2 10.47 -1.60 7.60
C ASP A 2 10.68 -0.11 7.81
N GLN A 3 11.21 0.25 8.97
CA GLN A 3 11.68 1.59 9.27
C GLN A 3 13.20 1.56 9.19
N LYS A 4 13.73 2.17 8.15
CA LYS A 4 15.15 2.14 7.83
C LYS A 4 15.62 3.51 7.33
N GLN A 5 16.69 4.02 7.90
CA GLN A 5 17.20 5.37 7.64
C GLN A 5 16.11 6.45 7.84
N CYS A 6 15.30 6.26 8.88
CA CYS A 6 14.18 7.13 9.24
C CYS A 6 13.18 7.35 8.10
N VAL A 7 12.87 6.30 7.35
CA VAL A 7 11.77 6.27 6.38
C VAL A 7 11.09 4.90 6.42
N PHE A 8 9.82 4.84 6.03
CA PHE A 8 9.12 3.57 5.83
C PHE A 8 9.47 3.00 4.46
N VAL A 9 9.92 1.73 4.45
CA VAL A 9 10.32 1.02 3.22
C VAL A 9 9.63 -0.36 3.17
N PRO A 10 8.91 -0.69 2.11
CA PRO A 10 8.47 0.18 1.03
C PRO A 10 7.47 1.23 1.54
N ARG A 11 7.29 2.31 0.81
CA ARG A 11 6.37 3.38 1.19
C ARG A 11 4.91 2.94 1.16
N VAL A 12 4.56 2.04 0.24
CA VAL A 12 3.22 1.49 0.10
C VAL A 12 3.29 -0.03 0.19
N VAL A 13 2.48 -0.60 1.05
CA VAL A 13 2.31 -2.05 1.18
C VAL A 13 0.86 -2.40 0.88
N VAL A 14 0.63 -3.40 0.04
CA VAL A 14 -0.70 -3.94 -0.21
C VAL A 14 -0.84 -5.26 0.52
N VAL A 15 -1.94 -5.42 1.22
CA VAL A 15 -2.27 -6.62 1.98
C VAL A 15 -3.71 -7.03 1.68
N PRO A 16 -4.02 -8.33 1.57
CA PRO A 16 -5.40 -8.76 1.40
C PRO A 16 -6.19 -8.57 2.71
N VAL A 17 -7.50 -8.46 2.59
CA VAL A 17 -8.40 -8.44 3.75
C VAL A 17 -8.13 -9.65 4.65
N GLY A 18 -7.94 -9.42 5.94
CA GLY A 18 -7.56 -10.45 6.90
C GLY A 18 -6.07 -10.73 6.98
N GLY A 19 -5.27 -10.09 6.11
CA GLY A 19 -3.82 -10.25 6.10
C GLY A 19 -3.13 -9.46 7.22
N THR A 20 -1.89 -9.84 7.47
CA THR A 20 -1.05 -9.23 8.51
C THR A 20 0.08 -8.44 7.87
N VAL A 21 0.30 -7.22 8.34
CA VAL A 21 1.49 -6.46 8.02
C VAL A 21 2.43 -6.53 9.21
N GLU A 22 3.67 -6.94 8.95
CA GLU A 22 4.73 -6.89 9.94
C GLU A 22 5.51 -5.59 9.78
N PHE A 23 5.61 -4.83 10.86
CA PHE A 23 6.42 -3.62 10.92
C PHE A 23 7.74 -3.96 11.59
N LEU A 24 8.83 -3.61 10.92
CA LEU A 24 10.20 -3.84 11.38
C LEU A 24 10.86 -2.49 11.69
N ASN A 25 11.84 -2.50 12.58
CA ASN A 25 12.70 -1.33 12.81
C ASN A 25 14.15 -1.75 12.68
N SER A 26 14.75 -1.42 11.55
CA SER A 26 16.17 -1.67 11.26
C SER A 26 17.09 -0.56 11.75
N ASP A 27 16.53 0.53 12.23
CA ASP A 27 17.31 1.64 12.79
C ASP A 27 17.65 1.40 14.27
N ARG A 28 18.76 1.94 14.69
CA ARG A 28 19.18 1.89 16.10
C ARG A 28 18.63 3.08 16.89
N LEU A 29 17.42 3.48 16.53
CA LEU A 29 16.67 4.57 17.15
C LEU A 29 15.29 4.05 17.51
N LEU A 30 14.69 4.68 18.50
CA LEU A 30 13.28 4.44 18.80
C LEU A 30 12.43 5.08 17.70
N HIS A 31 11.52 4.30 17.17
CA HIS A 31 10.41 4.77 16.34
C HIS A 31 9.09 4.41 17.02
N ASN A 32 8.00 4.86 16.45
CA ASN A 32 6.68 4.31 16.73
C ASN A 32 5.96 4.06 15.41
N VAL A 33 4.92 3.25 15.45
CA VAL A 33 4.03 3.02 14.32
C VAL A 33 2.64 3.44 14.75
N ARG A 34 2.14 4.50 14.16
CA ARG A 34 0.80 5.02 14.41
C ARG A 34 0.00 5.01 13.12
N GLY A 35 -1.16 4.41 13.15
CA GLY A 35 -2.02 4.33 12.00
C GLY A 35 -3.45 4.02 12.38
N GLY A 36 -4.25 3.75 11.37
CA GLY A 36 -5.65 3.44 11.47
C GLY A 36 -6.46 4.26 10.49
N GLY A 37 -7.65 3.83 10.22
CA GLY A 37 -8.55 4.47 9.30
C GLY A 37 -9.97 4.53 9.87
N LYS A 38 -10.93 4.68 8.97
CA LYS A 38 -12.33 4.68 9.37
C LYS A 38 -12.83 3.27 9.71
N GLU A 39 -12.33 2.28 8.97
CA GLU A 39 -12.80 0.89 9.05
C GLU A 39 -11.87 0.00 9.88
N ASN A 40 -10.57 0.26 9.85
CA ASN A 40 -9.59 -0.47 10.65
C ASN A 40 -9.28 0.32 11.92
N PRO A 41 -9.26 -0.35 13.09
CA PRO A 41 -9.03 0.34 14.36
C PRO A 41 -7.71 1.08 14.41
N PRO A 42 -7.65 2.21 15.10
CA PRO A 42 -6.39 2.92 15.29
C PRO A 42 -5.41 2.11 16.13
N PHE A 43 -4.14 2.28 15.83
CA PHE A 43 -3.05 1.70 16.60
C PHE A 43 -1.91 2.71 16.75
N ASN A 44 -1.20 2.60 17.85
CA ASN A 44 0.01 3.39 18.11
C ASN A 44 0.91 2.57 19.02
N ARG A 45 2.06 2.16 18.51
CA ARG A 45 2.98 1.30 19.25
C ARG A 45 4.40 1.81 19.16
N ALA A 46 5.06 1.90 20.31
CA ALA A 46 6.49 2.16 20.36
C ALA A 46 7.25 0.98 19.77
N GLN A 47 8.26 1.29 18.95
CA GLN A 47 9.05 0.27 18.26
C GLN A 47 10.53 0.52 18.43
N PRO A 48 11.15 -0.05 19.49
CA PRO A 48 12.60 -0.06 19.62
C PRO A 48 13.27 -0.86 18.50
N HIS A 49 14.58 -0.68 18.36
CA HIS A 49 15.38 -1.43 17.40
C HIS A 49 15.10 -2.94 17.47
N ALA A 50 14.97 -3.57 16.32
CA ALA A 50 14.77 -5.00 16.10
C ALA A 50 13.42 -5.56 16.60
N ARG A 51 12.55 -4.74 17.18
CA ARG A 51 11.22 -5.21 17.58
C ARG A 51 10.29 -5.31 16.37
N THR A 52 9.62 -6.44 16.22
CA THR A 52 8.58 -6.64 15.20
C THR A 52 7.20 -6.38 15.80
N ILE A 53 6.38 -5.65 15.06
CA ILE A 53 4.98 -5.39 15.40
C ILE A 53 4.11 -5.94 14.27
N SER A 54 3.14 -6.79 14.60
CA SER A 54 2.23 -7.39 13.62
C SER A 54 0.83 -6.83 13.81
N ILE A 55 0.25 -6.30 12.74
CA ILE A 55 -1.11 -5.75 12.73
C ILE A 55 -1.92 -6.47 11.65
N VAL A 56 -3.11 -6.94 12.04
CA VAL A 56 -4.08 -7.58 11.12
C VAL A 56 -5.05 -6.52 10.63
N PHE A 57 -5.27 -6.47 9.30
CA PHE A 57 -6.20 -5.54 8.69
C PHE A 57 -7.40 -6.31 8.14
N LYS A 58 -8.58 -6.06 8.70
CA LYS A 58 -9.79 -6.83 8.43
C LYS A 58 -10.76 -6.17 7.46
N SER A 59 -10.59 -4.90 7.17
CA SER A 59 -11.52 -4.13 6.33
C SER A 59 -10.80 -3.46 5.17
N PRO A 60 -11.40 -3.47 3.96
CA PRO A 60 -10.81 -2.80 2.80
C PRO A 60 -10.69 -1.30 3.04
N GLU A 61 -9.49 -0.77 2.88
CA GLU A 61 -9.23 0.63 3.13
C GLU A 61 -7.81 1.00 2.66
N ILE A 62 -7.59 2.26 2.38
CA ILE A 62 -6.26 2.84 2.22
C ILE A 62 -6.01 3.68 3.46
N LEU A 63 -5.02 3.31 4.25
CA LEU A 63 -4.72 4.00 5.49
C LEU A 63 -3.27 4.43 5.58
N ARG A 64 -3.06 5.53 6.29
CA ARG A 64 -1.74 6.11 6.49
C ARG A 64 -1.10 5.59 7.77
N VAL A 65 0.21 5.39 7.73
CA VAL A 65 1.03 5.15 8.92
C VAL A 65 2.07 6.23 9.06
N ASP A 66 2.30 6.65 10.29
CA ASP A 66 3.22 7.71 10.65
C ASP A 66 4.11 7.27 11.82
N CYS A 67 5.26 7.92 11.97
CA CYS A 67 6.06 7.93 13.17
C CYS A 67 5.97 9.32 13.81
N ASP A 68 5.68 9.39 15.10
CA ASP A 68 5.51 10.68 15.79
C ASP A 68 6.85 11.37 16.11
N LEU A 69 7.93 10.58 16.16
CA LEU A 69 9.26 11.09 16.49
C LEU A 69 9.95 11.77 15.30
N HIS A 70 9.51 11.47 14.08
CA HIS A 70 10.08 11.98 12.84
C HIS A 70 8.94 12.37 11.90
N SER A 71 8.65 13.65 11.79
CA SER A 71 7.47 14.15 11.10
C SER A 71 7.39 13.85 9.60
N TRP A 72 8.53 13.56 8.96
CA TRP A 72 8.57 13.19 7.54
C TRP A 72 8.29 11.72 7.27
N MET A 73 8.30 10.86 8.31
CA MET A 73 8.07 9.43 8.16
C MET A 73 6.59 9.14 7.93
N ARG A 74 6.30 8.72 6.72
CA ARG A 74 4.94 8.37 6.29
C ARG A 74 4.96 7.15 5.38
N GLY A 75 4.01 6.27 5.58
CA GLY A 75 3.77 5.14 4.70
C GLY A 75 2.28 4.89 4.54
N TRP A 76 1.94 3.96 3.66
CA TRP A 76 0.55 3.65 3.34
C TRP A 76 0.33 2.15 3.31
N ILE A 77 -0.79 1.72 3.84
CA ILE A 77 -1.27 0.34 3.76
C ILE A 77 -2.53 0.34 2.91
N VAL A 78 -2.53 -0.47 1.87
CA VAL A 78 -3.70 -0.69 1.03
C VAL A 78 -4.24 -2.07 1.36
N VAL A 79 -5.44 -2.14 1.92
CA VAL A 79 -6.10 -3.41 2.23
C VAL A 79 -7.04 -3.73 1.07
N ALA A 80 -6.69 -4.77 0.30
CA ALA A 80 -7.34 -5.11 -0.96
C ALA A 80 -8.40 -6.22 -0.78
N GLU A 81 -9.54 -6.06 -1.45
CA GLU A 81 -10.63 -7.03 -1.44
C GLU A 81 -10.45 -8.21 -2.39
N HIS A 82 -9.52 -8.09 -3.34
CA HIS A 82 -9.34 -9.05 -4.42
C HIS A 82 -7.85 -9.20 -4.75
N PRO A 83 -7.45 -10.28 -5.43
CA PRO A 83 -6.04 -10.56 -5.69
C PRO A 83 -5.42 -9.73 -6.81
N PHE A 84 -6.22 -8.98 -7.59
CA PHE A 84 -5.72 -8.22 -8.73
C PHE A 84 -5.29 -6.83 -8.31
N TYR A 85 -4.08 -6.74 -7.78
CA TYR A 85 -3.46 -5.48 -7.42
C TYR A 85 -1.97 -5.51 -7.78
N ALA A 86 -1.40 -4.34 -7.95
CA ALA A 86 0.03 -4.20 -8.17
C ALA A 86 0.49 -2.84 -7.64
N VAL A 87 1.75 -2.77 -7.24
CA VAL A 87 2.42 -1.53 -6.89
C VAL A 87 3.41 -1.22 -8.00
N THR A 88 3.38 0.00 -8.51
CA THR A 88 4.30 0.42 -9.57
C THR A 88 5.74 0.40 -9.07
N ASN A 89 6.66 0.09 -9.99
CA ASN A 89 8.09 0.24 -9.74
C ASN A 89 8.53 1.70 -9.90
N ASP A 90 9.82 1.97 -9.78
CA ASP A 90 10.37 3.34 -9.89
C ASP A 90 10.19 3.97 -11.28
N GLU A 91 9.90 3.16 -12.29
CA GLU A 91 9.64 3.61 -13.66
C GLU A 91 8.15 3.77 -13.94
N GLY A 92 7.30 3.51 -12.96
CA GLY A 92 5.86 3.61 -13.09
C GLY A 92 5.20 2.41 -13.76
N GLU A 93 5.92 1.31 -13.86
CA GLU A 93 5.40 0.09 -14.48
C GLU A 93 4.69 -0.80 -13.48
N PHE A 94 3.64 -1.48 -13.93
CA PHE A 94 2.89 -2.45 -13.15
C PHE A 94 2.43 -3.61 -14.03
N VAL A 95 2.20 -4.77 -13.42
CA VAL A 95 1.74 -5.97 -14.13
C VAL A 95 0.66 -6.66 -13.32
N PHE A 96 -0.40 -7.05 -13.99
CA PHE A 96 -1.37 -8.02 -13.49
C PHE A 96 -1.23 -9.30 -14.29
N GLU A 97 -1.15 -10.43 -13.60
CA GLU A 97 -1.02 -11.74 -14.22
C GLU A 97 -2.33 -12.53 -14.08
N ASN A 98 -2.63 -13.32 -15.12
CA ASN A 98 -3.74 -14.26 -15.11
C ASN A 98 -5.11 -13.62 -14.81
N VAL A 99 -5.33 -12.42 -15.31
CA VAL A 99 -6.64 -11.77 -15.21
C VAL A 99 -7.59 -12.42 -16.22
N PRO A 100 -8.73 -12.97 -15.78
CA PRO A 100 -9.69 -13.57 -16.71
C PRO A 100 -10.22 -12.57 -17.74
N PRO A 101 -10.60 -13.03 -18.96
CA PRO A 101 -11.20 -12.13 -19.93
C PRO A 101 -12.45 -11.46 -19.38
N GLY A 102 -12.67 -10.20 -19.75
CA GLY A 102 -13.84 -9.46 -19.29
C GLY A 102 -13.61 -7.96 -19.28
N LYS A 103 -14.62 -7.26 -18.82
CA LYS A 103 -14.59 -5.81 -18.62
C LYS A 103 -14.36 -5.51 -17.14
N TYR A 104 -13.40 -4.64 -16.89
CA TYR A 104 -12.99 -4.28 -15.52
C TYR A 104 -12.90 -2.78 -15.35
N LYS A 105 -13.03 -2.35 -14.11
CA LYS A 105 -12.68 -1.01 -13.70
C LYS A 105 -11.30 -1.06 -13.04
N LEU A 106 -10.31 -0.48 -13.71
CA LEU A 106 -8.99 -0.28 -13.12
C LEU A 106 -9.04 0.94 -12.22
N GLN A 107 -8.60 0.78 -11.00
CA GLN A 107 -8.46 1.87 -10.05
C GLN A 107 -6.98 2.12 -9.79
N ALA A 108 -6.54 3.34 -10.01
CA ALA A 108 -5.18 3.76 -9.65
C ALA A 108 -5.24 4.77 -8.51
N TRP A 109 -4.33 4.63 -7.57
CA TRP A 109 -4.23 5.53 -6.42
C TRP A 109 -2.79 5.94 -6.19
N GLN A 110 -2.61 7.22 -5.90
CA GLN A 110 -1.33 7.77 -5.48
C GLN A 110 -1.60 8.83 -4.40
N GLU A 111 -0.74 8.87 -3.39
CA GLU A 111 -0.97 9.66 -2.17
C GLU A 111 -1.21 11.15 -2.38
N THR A 112 -0.62 11.74 -3.40
CA THR A 112 -0.77 13.16 -3.72
C THR A 112 -1.79 13.43 -4.81
N LEU A 113 -1.87 12.52 -5.80
CA LEU A 113 -2.73 12.68 -6.97
C LEU A 113 -4.15 12.13 -6.75
N GLY A 114 -4.33 11.35 -5.70
CA GLY A 114 -5.64 10.79 -5.36
C GLY A 114 -5.95 9.51 -6.14
N ARG A 115 -7.19 9.37 -6.51
CA ARG A 115 -7.74 8.14 -7.11
C ARG A 115 -8.35 8.44 -8.46
N ILE A 116 -8.06 7.58 -9.44
CA ILE A 116 -8.73 7.63 -10.74
C ILE A 116 -9.25 6.23 -11.10
N ASN A 117 -10.27 6.18 -11.95
CA ASN A 117 -10.84 4.95 -12.48
C ASN A 117 -10.76 4.97 -14.00
N GLN A 118 -10.48 3.83 -14.59
CA GLN A 118 -10.39 3.64 -16.02
C GLN A 118 -11.01 2.30 -16.39
N GLU A 119 -11.88 2.28 -17.41
CA GLU A 119 -12.42 1.03 -17.92
C GLU A 119 -11.38 0.31 -18.75
N VAL A 120 -11.26 -1.01 -18.53
CA VAL A 120 -10.32 -1.87 -19.23
C VAL A 120 -11.03 -3.14 -19.65
N THR A 121 -10.85 -3.53 -20.91
CA THR A 121 -11.34 -4.81 -21.41
C THR A 121 -10.15 -5.74 -21.59
N VAL A 122 -10.20 -6.90 -20.94
CA VAL A 122 -9.15 -7.92 -21.04
C VAL A 122 -9.57 -8.95 -22.07
N ALA A 123 -8.71 -9.16 -23.08
CA ALA A 123 -8.90 -10.18 -24.09
C ALA A 123 -8.51 -11.57 -23.59
N GLY A 124 -8.92 -12.64 -24.30
CA GLY A 124 -8.76 -14.01 -23.84
C GLY A 124 -7.34 -14.55 -23.77
N GLU A 125 -6.40 -14.00 -24.56
CA GLU A 125 -5.04 -14.50 -24.63
C GLU A 125 -4.04 -13.37 -24.87
N GLY A 126 -2.78 -13.63 -24.48
CA GLY A 126 -1.64 -12.75 -24.71
C GLY A 126 -1.49 -11.65 -23.67
N THR A 127 -0.53 -10.79 -23.94
CA THR A 127 -0.23 -9.63 -23.10
C THR A 127 -0.87 -8.39 -23.70
N GLN A 128 -1.59 -7.67 -22.88
CA GLN A 128 -2.22 -6.41 -23.26
C GLN A 128 -1.59 -5.27 -22.46
N THR A 129 -1.19 -4.23 -23.15
CA THR A 129 -0.59 -3.06 -22.50
C THR A 129 -1.62 -1.93 -22.39
N ILE A 130 -1.70 -1.34 -21.21
CA ILE A 130 -2.52 -0.17 -20.94
C ILE A 130 -1.67 0.93 -20.31
N ASN A 131 -2.02 2.17 -20.58
CA ASN A 131 -1.37 3.31 -19.98
C ASN A 131 -2.36 4.05 -19.10
N VAL A 132 -1.91 4.41 -17.89
CA VAL A 132 -2.71 5.15 -16.93
C VAL A 132 -2.00 6.47 -16.67
N ARG A 133 -2.72 7.57 -16.86
CA ARG A 133 -2.20 8.90 -16.57
C ARG A 133 -2.91 9.49 -15.37
N MET A 134 -2.14 9.89 -14.39
CA MET A 134 -2.63 10.60 -13.21
C MET A 134 -2.10 12.02 -13.21
N GLU A 135 -2.97 12.96 -12.94
CA GLU A 135 -2.63 14.38 -12.93
C GLU A 135 -3.06 15.01 -11.61
N LYS A 136 -2.31 16.00 -11.20
CA LYS A 136 -2.68 16.79 -10.02
C LYS A 136 -3.95 17.59 -10.34
N LYS A 137 -4.90 17.43 -9.47
CA LYS A 137 -6.16 18.19 -9.56
C LYS A 137 -6.02 19.59 -9.01
#